data_1b837e26ea46448cf04a8f0e08934b25
#
_entry.id   1b837e26ea46448cf04a8f0e08934b25
#
_cell.length_a   1.000
_cell.length_b   1.000
_cell.length_c   1.000
_cell.angle_alpha   90.00
_cell.angle_beta   90.00
_cell.angle_gamma   90.00
#
_symmetry.space_group_name_H-M   'P 1'
#
loop_
_entity.id
_entity.type
_entity.pdbx_description
1 polymer ?
#
loop_
_entity_poly.entity_id
_entity_poly.type
_entity_poly.pdbx_seq_one_letter_code
_entity_poly.pdbx_strand_id
1 'polypeptide(L)'
;MNWSGRNVLITGGAGHIGSHLTAELVKKGANVRIADNLWRGKKEYLFDESGKPIIDFEKNFLELDLREMKNCEKAVSGMDTIFHLADVVAGIDF
;
A
#
# COMPACT_ATOMS: atom_id res chain seq x y z
N MET A 1 14.00 -14.01 3.64
CA MET A 1 12.64 -14.10 4.19
C MET A 1 11.67 -14.55 3.11
N ASN A 2 10.78 -15.46 3.46
CA ASN A 2 9.80 -15.95 2.51
C ASN A 2 8.53 -15.10 2.60
N TRP A 3 8.19 -14.42 1.52
CA TRP A 3 7.01 -13.56 1.47
C TRP A 3 5.75 -14.27 0.99
N SER A 4 5.88 -15.50 0.50
CA SER A 4 4.73 -16.23 -0.05
C SER A 4 3.62 -16.40 0.99
N GLY A 5 2.42 -15.97 0.64
CA GLY A 5 1.25 -16.04 1.52
C GLY A 5 1.23 -15.07 2.69
N ARG A 6 2.25 -14.25 2.83
CA ARG A 6 2.31 -13.29 3.93
C ARG A 6 1.41 -12.09 3.65
N ASN A 7 0.67 -11.68 4.65
CA ASN A 7 -0.21 -10.52 4.52
C ASN A 7 0.57 -9.25 4.86
N VAL A 8 0.74 -8.39 3.88
CA VAL A 8 1.59 -7.20 3.99
C VAL A 8 0.76 -5.96 3.74
N LEU A 9 0.84 -5.02 4.66
CA LEU A 9 0.25 -3.70 4.46
C LEU A 9 1.34 -2.72 4.05
N ILE A 10 1.07 -1.95 3.01
CA ILE A 10 1.96 -0.85 2.61
C ILE A 10 1.14 0.44 2.68
N THR A 11 1.47 1.29 3.63
CA THR A 11 0.86 2.61 3.68
C THR A 11 1.62 3.50 2.71
N GLY A 12 0.89 4.26 1.91
CA GLY A 12 1.52 5.03 0.84
C GLY A 12 1.94 4.16 -0.34
N GLY A 13 1.29 2.99 -0.48
CA GLY A 13 1.66 2.04 -1.54
C GLY A 13 1.37 2.51 -2.95
N ALA A 14 0.58 3.56 -3.11
CA ALA A 14 0.33 4.16 -4.42
C ALA A 14 1.33 5.26 -4.76
N GLY A 15 2.27 5.56 -3.87
CA GLY A 15 3.36 6.48 -4.15
C GLY A 15 4.41 5.84 -5.04
N HIS A 16 5.38 6.63 -5.47
CA HIS A 16 6.42 6.17 -6.39
C HIS A 16 7.23 5.01 -5.80
N ILE A 17 7.73 5.18 -4.59
CA ILE A 17 8.52 4.14 -3.92
C ILE A 17 7.62 2.97 -3.50
N GLY A 18 6.46 3.27 -2.94
CA GLY A 18 5.54 2.24 -2.48
C GLY A 18 5.03 1.35 -3.59
N SER A 19 4.80 1.90 -4.77
CA SER A 19 4.33 1.11 -5.90
C SER A 19 5.39 0.12 -6.37
N HIS A 20 6.67 0.51 -6.36
CA HIS A 20 7.76 -0.39 -6.71
C HIS A 20 7.90 -1.52 -5.69
N LEU A 21 7.81 -1.18 -4.41
CA LEU A 21 7.85 -2.19 -3.35
C LEU A 21 6.67 -3.15 -3.48
N THR A 22 5.49 -2.62 -3.77
CA THR A 22 4.29 -3.44 -3.97
C THR A 22 4.51 -4.45 -5.08
N ALA A 23 5.03 -4.00 -6.22
CA ALA A 23 5.28 -4.89 -7.36
C ALA A 23 6.24 -6.01 -6.99
N GLU A 24 7.30 -5.70 -6.26
CA GLU A 24 8.27 -6.71 -5.84
C GLU A 24 7.66 -7.73 -4.88
N LEU A 25 6.87 -7.27 -3.92
CA LEU A 25 6.26 -8.19 -2.97
C LEU A 25 5.20 -9.06 -3.61
N VAL A 26 4.43 -8.52 -4.55
CA VAL A 26 3.45 -9.31 -5.29
C VAL A 26 4.16 -10.41 -6.09
N LYS A 27 5.28 -10.09 -6.74
CA LYS A 27 6.08 -11.09 -7.45
C LYS A 27 6.54 -12.21 -6.55
N LYS A 28 6.81 -11.90 -5.29
CA LYS A 28 7.28 -12.88 -4.31
C LYS A 28 6.14 -13.65 -3.64
N GLY A 29 4.92 -13.43 -4.07
CA GLY A 29 3.76 -14.19 -3.59
C GLY A 29 3.10 -13.64 -2.35
N ALA A 30 3.45 -12.42 -1.93
CA ALA A 30 2.80 -11.81 -0.79
C ALA A 30 1.38 -11.34 -1.14
N ASN A 31 0.51 -11.33 -0.14
CA ASN A 31 -0.81 -10.72 -0.26
C ASN A 31 -0.67 -9.28 0.21
N VAL A 32 -0.66 -8.35 -0.72
CA VAL A 32 -0.37 -6.95 -0.42
C VAL A 32 -1.66 -6.15 -0.35
N ARG A 33 -1.83 -5.46 0.77
CA ARG A 33 -2.89 -4.47 0.95
C ARG A 33 -2.25 -3.09 0.96
N ILE A 34 -2.90 -2.15 0.31
CA ILE A 34 -2.40 -0.77 0.24
C ILE A 34 -3.40 0.15 0.91
N ALA A 35 -2.89 1.05 1.73
CA ALA A 35 -3.66 2.14 2.30
C ALA A 35 -3.02 3.45 1.86
N ASP A 36 -3.78 4.29 1.18
CA ASP A 36 -3.25 5.53 0.61
C ASP A 36 -4.39 6.52 0.47
N ASN A 37 -4.15 7.78 0.78
CA ASN A 37 -5.16 8.82 0.59
C ASN A 37 -5.04 9.47 -0.78
N LEU A 38 -4.08 9.01 -1.60
CA LEU A 38 -3.81 9.50 -2.95
C LEU A 38 -3.41 10.96 -3.02
N TRP A 39 -2.97 11.52 -1.90
CA TRP A 39 -2.51 12.91 -1.89
C TRP A 39 -1.24 13.07 -2.74
N ARG A 40 -0.32 12.12 -2.64
CA ARG A 40 0.89 12.09 -3.47
C ARG A 40 0.96 10.88 -4.38
N GLY A 41 0.19 9.85 -4.07
CA GLY A 41 0.16 8.63 -4.85
C GLY A 41 -0.81 8.73 -6.01
N LYS A 42 -0.66 7.80 -6.94
CA LYS A 42 -1.54 7.69 -8.08
C LYS A 42 -1.86 6.22 -8.32
N LYS A 43 -3.13 5.92 -8.58
CA LYS A 43 -3.52 4.55 -8.88
C LYS A 43 -2.78 4.01 -10.10
N GLU A 44 -2.43 4.87 -11.04
CA GLU A 44 -1.71 4.48 -12.26
C GLU A 44 -0.38 3.80 -11.96
N TYR A 45 0.25 4.14 -10.83
CA TYR A 45 1.50 3.50 -10.44
C TYR A 45 1.33 2.04 -10.07
N LEU A 46 0.09 1.59 -9.82
CA LEU A 46 -0.20 0.23 -9.42
C LEU A 46 -0.67 -0.63 -10.60
N PHE A 47 -0.35 -0.22 -11.81
CA PHE A 47 -0.60 -0.99 -13.00
C PHE A 47 0.73 -1.38 -13.64
N ASP A 48 0.77 -2.59 -14.23
CA ASP A 48 1.99 -3.05 -14.88
C ASP A 48 2.09 -2.48 -16.31
N GLU A 49 3.14 -2.85 -17.02
CA GLU A 49 3.39 -2.35 -18.37
C GLU A 49 2.29 -2.72 -19.36
N SER A 50 1.59 -3.81 -19.09
CA SER A 50 0.48 -4.24 -19.94
C SER A 50 -0.84 -3.58 -19.60
N GLY A 51 -0.86 -2.72 -18.59
CA GLY A 51 -2.06 -2.05 -18.15
C GLY A 51 -2.90 -2.84 -17.18
N LYS A 52 -2.38 -3.93 -16.62
CA LYS A 52 -3.09 -4.71 -15.62
C LYS A 52 -2.78 -4.21 -14.22
N PRO A 53 -3.78 -4.17 -13.34
CA PRO A 53 -3.51 -3.80 -11.95
C PRO A 53 -2.64 -4.87 -11.28
N ILE A 54 -1.68 -4.43 -10.48
CA ILE A 54 -0.80 -5.37 -9.77
C ILE A 54 -1.41 -5.81 -8.44
N ILE A 55 -2.51 -5.20 -8.03
CA ILE A 55 -3.28 -5.60 -6.85
C ILE A 55 -4.77 -5.62 -7.22
N ASP A 56 -5.57 -6.26 -6.38
CA ASP A 56 -7.03 -6.20 -6.51
C ASP A 56 -7.52 -4.93 -5.83
N PHE A 57 -7.91 -3.93 -6.62
CA PHE A 57 -8.33 -2.65 -6.08
C PHE A 57 -9.59 -2.74 -5.22
N GLU A 58 -10.44 -3.71 -5.46
CA GLU A 58 -11.64 -3.85 -4.66
C GLU A 58 -11.35 -4.41 -3.27
N LYS A 59 -10.44 -5.37 -3.20
CA LYS A 59 -10.15 -6.06 -1.94
C LYS A 59 -8.95 -5.51 -1.21
N ASN A 60 -7.97 -5.05 -1.94
CA ASN A 60 -6.64 -4.78 -1.38
C ASN A 60 -6.22 -3.32 -1.44
N PHE A 61 -7.09 -2.44 -1.89
CA PHE A 61 -6.79 -1.02 -1.90
C PHE A 61 -7.76 -0.27 -1.00
N LEU A 62 -7.23 0.43 -0.01
CA LEU A 62 -8.01 1.25 0.91
C LEU A 62 -7.63 2.70 0.72
N GLU A 63 -8.52 3.46 0.12
CA GLU A 63 -8.32 4.90 0.00
C GLU A 63 -8.86 5.55 1.27
N LEU A 64 -7.96 5.91 2.18
CA LEU A 64 -8.38 6.44 3.46
C LEU A 64 -7.28 7.26 4.10
N ASP A 65 -7.69 8.05 5.08
CA ASP A 65 -6.79 8.93 5.82
C ASP A 65 -6.34 8.23 7.10
N LEU A 66 -5.05 7.92 7.17
CA LEU A 66 -4.48 7.20 8.32
C LEU A 66 -4.29 8.09 9.55
N ARG A 67 -4.64 9.35 9.48
CA ARG A 67 -4.65 10.20 10.66
C ARG A 67 -5.82 9.86 11.58
N GLU A 68 -6.81 9.15 11.07
CA GLU A 68 -7.94 8.71 11.88
C GLU A 68 -7.70 7.30 12.42
N MET A 69 -7.89 7.13 13.73
CA MET A 69 -7.64 5.86 14.40
C MET A 69 -8.45 4.70 13.80
N LYS A 70 -9.71 4.95 13.48
CA LYS A 70 -10.57 3.92 12.88
C LYS A 70 -9.97 3.38 11.58
N ASN A 71 -9.40 4.27 10.79
CA ASN A 71 -8.80 3.89 9.52
C ASN A 71 -7.53 3.09 9.73
N CYS A 72 -6.73 3.43 10.72
CA CYS A 72 -5.54 2.66 11.06
C CYS A 72 -5.92 1.24 11.49
N GLU A 73 -6.91 1.10 12.33
CA GLU A 73 -7.38 -0.20 12.79
C GLU A 73 -7.85 -1.05 11.62
N LYS A 74 -8.59 -0.47 10.71
CA LYS A 74 -9.07 -1.15 9.53
C LYS A 74 -7.92 -1.59 8.63
N ALA A 75 -6.95 -0.71 8.45
CA ALA A 75 -5.83 -0.97 7.55
C ALA A 75 -4.95 -2.10 8.06
N VAL A 76 -4.67 -2.16 9.36
CA VAL A 76 -3.74 -3.15 9.91
C VAL A 76 -4.37 -4.48 10.24
N SER A 77 -5.69 -4.57 10.22
CA SER A 77 -6.38 -5.81 10.61
C SER A 77 -5.95 -6.99 9.75
N GLY A 78 -5.44 -8.04 10.39
CA GLY A 78 -5.03 -9.26 9.71
C GLY A 78 -3.69 -9.18 8.99
N MET A 79 -2.94 -8.12 9.18
CA MET A 79 -1.65 -7.96 8.50
C MET A 79 -0.51 -8.52 9.34
N ASP A 80 0.42 -9.21 8.67
CA ASP A 80 1.59 -9.79 9.33
C ASP A 80 2.77 -8.81 9.38
N THR A 81 2.86 -7.95 8.37
CA THR A 81 3.98 -7.02 8.23
C THR A 81 3.43 -5.69 7.72
N ILE A 82 3.99 -4.60 8.19
CA ILE A 82 3.58 -3.26 7.79
C ILE A 82 4.79 -2.46 7.33
N PHE A 83 4.72 -1.96 6.10
CA PHE A 83 5.68 -0.98 5.60
C PHE A 83 4.98 0.38 5.61
N HIS A 84 5.42 1.26 6.47
CA HIS A 84 4.80 2.57 6.62
C HIS A 84 5.55 3.60 5.77
N LEU A 85 5.09 3.75 4.54
CA LEU A 85 5.66 4.70 3.58
C LEU A 85 4.77 5.92 3.36
N ALA A 86 3.61 5.94 4.00
CA ALA A 86 2.74 7.10 3.95
C ALA A 86 3.47 8.24 4.64
N ASP A 87 4.19 9.00 3.86
CA ASP A 87 4.95 10.10 4.39
C ASP A 87 4.02 11.25 4.69
N VAL A 88 4.04 11.66 5.94
CA VAL A 88 3.36 12.86 6.34
C VAL A 88 4.27 14.02 5.99
N VAL A 89 4.48 14.19 4.72
CA VAL A 89 5.32 15.27 4.23
C VAL A 89 4.83 16.60 4.78
N ALA A 90 3.51 16.71 4.89
CA ALA A 90 2.94 17.89 5.50
C ALA A 90 3.41 18.06 6.93
N GLY A 91 3.59 16.96 7.63
CA GLY A 91 4.13 17.02 8.97
C GLY A 91 5.60 17.38 8.98
N ILE A 92 6.29 17.04 7.92
CA ILE A 92 7.70 17.34 7.81
C ILE A 92 7.96 18.77 7.41
N ASP A 93 7.02 19.37 6.77
CA ASP A 93 7.13 20.75 6.31
C ASP A 93 7.05 21.76 7.45
N PHE A 94 7.11 21.27 8.66
CA PHE A 94 7.07 22.10 9.82
C PHE A 94 8.42 22.62 10.24
#